data_3dcccf096cdd899f96458035c0697f3e
#
_entry.id   3dcccf096cdd899f96458035c0697f3e
#
_cell.length_a   1.000
_cell.length_b   1.000
_cell.length_c   1.000
_cell.angle_alpha   90.00
_cell.angle_beta   90.00
_cell.angle_gamma   90.00
#
_symmetry.space_group_name_H-M   'P 1'
#
loop_
_entity.id
_entity.type
_entity.pdbx_description
1 polymer ?
#
loop_
_entity_poly.entity_id
_entity_poly.type
_entity_poly.pdbx_seq_one_letter_code
_entity_poly.pdbx_strand_id
1 'polypeptide(L)'
;AHLPETERRLSMQWATQVNEAYRTLKQPLLRAHYLLRLAGAETDHESNTAMPPEFLMEQMEWREAVAEARSAGDHHELGKLMQRLEKHAGEIRGEIEQSIDTKKDYAAAADAVRRLMFVEKLEHEIEDAFEALESQN
;
A
#
# COMPACT_ATOMS: atom_id res chain seq x y z
N ALA A 1 -38.33 -15.43 -12.32
CA ALA A 1 -38.56 -14.01 -12.52
C ALA A 1 -37.64 -13.46 -13.62
N HIS A 2 -38.26 -13.01 -14.68
CA HIS A 2 -37.54 -12.41 -15.76
C HIS A 2 -37.33 -10.93 -15.49
N LEU A 3 -36.10 -10.58 -15.10
CA LEU A 3 -35.70 -9.18 -15.08
C LEU A 3 -35.36 -8.73 -16.49
N PRO A 4 -35.79 -7.54 -16.91
CA PRO A 4 -35.34 -6.98 -18.18
C PRO A 4 -33.81 -6.95 -18.27
N GLU A 5 -33.27 -7.07 -19.47
CA GLU A 5 -31.82 -7.16 -19.67
C GLU A 5 -31.05 -5.98 -19.06
N THR A 6 -31.63 -4.77 -19.11
CA THR A 6 -31.06 -3.59 -18.49
C THR A 6 -30.97 -3.71 -16.97
N GLU A 7 -32.00 -4.27 -16.33
CA GLU A 7 -32.00 -4.50 -14.87
C GLU A 7 -31.03 -5.60 -14.49
N ARG A 8 -30.86 -6.62 -15.32
CA ARG A 8 -29.87 -7.67 -15.07
C ARG A 8 -28.46 -7.10 -15.10
N ARG A 9 -28.15 -6.20 -16.04
CA ARG A 9 -26.85 -5.52 -16.10
C ARG A 9 -26.60 -4.66 -14.87
N LEU A 10 -27.62 -3.92 -14.43
CA LEU A 10 -27.51 -3.09 -13.22
C LEU A 10 -27.29 -3.95 -11.99
N SER A 11 -27.99 -5.09 -11.87
CA SER A 11 -27.81 -6.02 -10.77
C SER A 11 -26.40 -6.60 -10.76
N MET A 12 -25.85 -6.94 -11.92
CA MET A 12 -24.49 -7.46 -12.04
C MET A 12 -23.46 -6.39 -11.69
N GLN A 13 -23.68 -5.16 -12.13
CA GLN A 13 -22.81 -4.03 -11.79
C GLN A 13 -22.80 -3.77 -10.28
N TRP A 14 -23.98 -3.80 -9.65
CA TRP A 14 -24.12 -3.66 -8.19
C TRP A 14 -23.36 -4.75 -7.44
N ALA A 15 -23.54 -6.01 -7.86
CA ALA A 15 -22.86 -7.14 -7.24
C ALA A 15 -21.33 -6.99 -7.36
N THR A 16 -20.85 -6.56 -8.52
CA THR A 16 -19.43 -6.33 -8.76
C THR A 16 -18.90 -5.22 -7.85
N GLN A 17 -19.63 -4.11 -7.75
CA GLN A 17 -19.24 -2.98 -6.88
C GLN A 17 -19.21 -3.37 -5.41
N VAL A 18 -20.21 -4.15 -4.96
CA VAL A 18 -20.26 -4.63 -3.57
C VAL A 18 -19.07 -5.55 -3.29
N ASN A 19 -18.76 -6.45 -4.21
CA ASN A 19 -17.61 -7.36 -4.07
C ASN A 19 -16.28 -6.62 -4.06
N GLU A 20 -16.12 -5.62 -4.91
CA GLU A 20 -14.92 -4.77 -4.92
C GLU A 20 -14.78 -3.98 -3.62
N ALA A 21 -15.87 -3.38 -3.16
CA ALA A 21 -15.89 -2.64 -1.90
C ALA A 21 -15.52 -3.54 -0.73
N TYR A 22 -16.06 -4.77 -0.69
CA TYR A 22 -15.77 -5.73 0.37
C TYR A 22 -14.29 -6.13 0.37
N ARG A 23 -13.73 -6.45 -0.79
CA ARG A 23 -12.30 -6.77 -0.91
C ARG A 23 -11.44 -5.58 -0.53
N THR A 24 -11.82 -4.39 -0.97
CA THR A 24 -11.09 -3.16 -0.72
C THR A 24 -11.06 -2.83 0.78
N LEU A 25 -12.17 -3.06 1.48
CA LEU A 25 -12.26 -2.81 2.93
C LEU A 25 -11.36 -3.73 3.74
N LYS A 26 -11.03 -4.92 3.22
CA LYS A 26 -10.16 -5.87 3.91
C LYS A 26 -8.68 -5.48 3.87
N GLN A 27 -8.26 -4.73 2.86
CA GLN A 27 -6.86 -4.32 2.71
C GLN A 27 -6.77 -2.80 2.75
N PRO A 28 -6.04 -2.25 3.73
CA PRO A 28 -5.98 -0.79 3.92
C PRO A 28 -5.53 -0.02 2.68
N LEU A 29 -4.57 -0.56 1.93
CA LEU A 29 -4.08 0.10 0.73
C LEU A 29 -5.15 0.14 -0.37
N LEU A 30 -5.82 -0.99 -0.62
CA LEU A 30 -6.89 -1.05 -1.61
C LEU A 30 -8.07 -0.18 -1.20
N ARG A 31 -8.39 -0.13 0.10
CA ARG A 31 -9.41 0.76 0.63
C ARG A 31 -9.07 2.22 0.33
N ALA A 32 -7.83 2.61 0.58
CA ALA A 32 -7.38 3.97 0.33
C ALA A 32 -7.48 4.34 -1.14
N HIS A 33 -7.03 3.47 -2.04
CA HIS A 33 -7.17 3.68 -3.49
C HIS A 33 -8.62 3.83 -3.91
N TYR A 34 -9.50 2.98 -3.38
CA TYR A 34 -10.92 3.01 -3.69
C TYR A 34 -11.54 4.34 -3.28
N LEU A 35 -11.27 4.78 -2.04
CA LEU A 35 -11.80 6.04 -1.51
C LEU A 35 -11.28 7.25 -2.30
N LEU A 36 -10.01 7.23 -2.68
CA LEU A 36 -9.43 8.30 -3.49
C LEU A 36 -10.05 8.36 -4.88
N ARG A 37 -10.33 7.20 -5.46
CA ARG A 37 -10.99 7.13 -6.76
C ARG A 37 -12.40 7.68 -6.71
N LEU A 38 -13.16 7.35 -5.65
CA LEU A 38 -14.50 7.89 -5.43
C LEU A 38 -14.48 9.41 -5.25
N ALA A 39 -13.42 9.92 -4.64
CA ALA A 39 -13.26 11.36 -4.43
C ALA A 39 -12.72 12.10 -5.66
N GLY A 40 -12.39 11.37 -6.72
CA GLY A 40 -11.85 11.96 -7.95
C GLY A 40 -10.37 12.29 -7.87
N ALA A 41 -9.68 11.83 -6.83
CA ALA A 41 -8.23 12.01 -6.71
C ALA A 41 -7.56 10.71 -7.13
N GLU A 42 -6.78 10.76 -8.20
CA GLU A 42 -6.05 9.58 -8.66
C GLU A 42 -4.62 9.61 -8.15
N THR A 43 -4.15 8.45 -7.67
CA THR A 43 -2.73 8.26 -7.40
C THR A 43 -2.07 7.87 -8.71
N ASP A 44 -1.65 8.87 -9.47
CA ASP A 44 -1.00 8.63 -10.74
C ASP A 44 0.49 8.46 -10.52
N HIS A 45 0.96 7.21 -10.60
CA HIS A 45 2.37 6.88 -10.41
C HIS A 45 3.27 7.37 -11.53
N GLU A 46 2.71 7.50 -12.72
CA GLU A 46 3.49 7.85 -13.89
C GLU A 46 3.72 9.36 -14.00
N SER A 47 2.76 10.17 -13.58
CA SER A 47 2.85 11.61 -13.73
C SER A 47 3.49 12.31 -12.53
N ASN A 48 3.57 11.64 -11.39
CA ASN A 48 4.08 12.28 -10.20
C ASN A 48 5.49 11.79 -9.85
N THR A 49 6.47 12.28 -10.62
CA THR A 49 7.88 12.04 -10.34
C THR A 49 8.42 12.98 -9.26
N ALA A 50 7.63 13.96 -8.82
CA ALA A 50 8.05 14.95 -7.83
C ALA A 50 7.81 14.42 -6.41
N MET A 51 8.56 13.40 -6.01
CA MET A 51 8.60 13.00 -4.61
C MET A 51 9.53 13.96 -3.84
N PRO A 52 9.17 14.32 -2.58
CA PRO A 52 10.07 15.13 -1.77
C PRO A 52 11.46 14.47 -1.67
N PRO A 53 12.54 15.26 -1.76
CA PRO A 53 13.89 14.70 -1.66
C PRO A 53 14.11 13.89 -0.38
N GLU A 54 13.50 14.30 0.71
CA GLU A 54 13.57 13.62 2.00
C GLU A 54 13.03 12.19 1.92
N PHE A 55 11.93 12.00 1.20
CA PHE A 55 11.34 10.69 1.00
C PHE A 55 12.21 9.80 0.12
N LEU A 56 12.83 10.36 -0.91
CA LEU A 56 13.76 9.62 -1.76
C LEU A 56 14.98 9.17 -0.98
N MET A 57 15.53 10.03 -0.11
CA MET A 57 16.65 9.68 0.74
C MET A 57 16.28 8.57 1.72
N GLU A 58 15.10 8.64 2.31
CA GLU A 58 14.59 7.61 3.21
C GLU A 58 14.46 6.27 2.50
N GLN A 59 13.94 6.27 1.27
CA GLN A 59 13.87 5.06 0.45
C GLN A 59 15.25 4.44 0.22
N MET A 60 16.23 5.27 -0.10
CA MET A 60 17.60 4.80 -0.33
C MET A 60 18.19 4.18 0.93
N GLU A 61 18.00 4.81 2.08
CA GLU A 61 18.49 4.30 3.37
C GLU A 61 17.87 2.95 3.71
N TRP A 62 16.55 2.80 3.52
CA TRP A 62 15.85 1.55 3.76
C TRP A 62 16.34 0.42 2.85
N ARG A 63 16.49 0.70 1.56
CA ARG A 63 16.96 -0.28 0.59
C ARG A 63 18.38 -0.72 0.89
N GLU A 64 19.23 0.22 1.27
CA GLU A 64 20.61 -0.07 1.64
C GLU A 64 20.67 -0.97 2.88
N ALA A 65 19.88 -0.66 3.90
CA ALA A 65 19.82 -1.47 5.11
C ALA A 65 19.33 -2.91 4.84
N VAL A 66 18.30 -3.06 4.01
CA VAL A 66 17.79 -4.38 3.61
C VAL A 66 18.84 -5.14 2.80
N ALA A 67 19.50 -4.49 1.86
CA ALA A 67 20.53 -5.11 1.04
C ALA A 67 21.72 -5.58 1.88
N GLU A 68 22.16 -4.78 2.84
CA GLU A 68 23.25 -5.15 3.75
C GLU A 68 22.88 -6.36 4.62
N ALA A 69 21.69 -6.34 5.20
CA ALA A 69 21.22 -7.45 6.05
C ALA A 69 21.07 -8.73 5.23
N ARG A 70 20.59 -8.63 4.00
CA ARG A 70 20.45 -9.76 3.09
C ARG A 70 21.82 -10.33 2.71
N SER A 71 22.77 -9.49 2.35
CA SER A 71 24.12 -9.89 1.99
C SER A 71 24.86 -10.56 3.14
N ALA A 72 24.63 -10.08 4.36
CA ALA A 72 25.23 -10.64 5.56
C ALA A 72 24.53 -11.90 6.06
N GLY A 73 23.37 -12.24 5.48
CA GLY A 73 22.57 -13.36 5.97
C GLY A 73 22.06 -13.17 7.39
N ASP A 74 21.84 -11.92 7.79
CA ASP A 74 21.48 -11.55 9.15
C ASP A 74 19.98 -11.57 9.36
N HIS A 75 19.45 -12.73 9.77
CA HIS A 75 18.01 -12.90 10.06
C HIS A 75 17.52 -11.95 11.14
N HIS A 76 18.35 -11.71 12.15
CA HIS A 76 17.96 -10.85 13.27
C HIS A 76 17.76 -9.42 12.80
N GLU A 77 18.68 -8.90 12.01
CA GLU A 77 18.57 -7.55 11.47
C GLU A 77 17.38 -7.41 10.51
N LEU A 78 17.15 -8.42 9.65
CA LEU A 78 15.96 -8.44 8.80
C LEU A 78 14.68 -8.39 9.60
N GLY A 79 14.62 -9.12 10.71
CA GLY A 79 13.47 -9.10 11.63
C GLY A 79 13.23 -7.74 12.24
N LYS A 80 14.30 -7.06 12.66
CA LYS A 80 14.20 -5.70 13.19
C LYS A 80 13.71 -4.71 12.15
N LEU A 81 14.23 -4.81 10.93
CA LEU A 81 13.79 -3.95 9.82
C LEU A 81 12.32 -4.16 9.52
N MET A 82 11.86 -5.42 9.53
CA MET A 82 10.46 -5.74 9.31
C MET A 82 9.56 -5.14 10.38
N GLN A 83 9.94 -5.23 11.64
CA GLN A 83 9.18 -4.63 12.74
C GLN A 83 9.08 -3.11 12.60
N ARG A 84 10.17 -2.46 12.23
CA ARG A 84 10.18 -1.01 12.01
C ARG A 84 9.30 -0.62 10.84
N LEU A 85 9.33 -1.39 9.75
CA LEU A 85 8.47 -1.16 8.59
C LEU A 85 7.00 -1.35 8.92
N GLU A 86 6.66 -2.39 9.67
CA GLU A 86 5.27 -2.63 10.10
C GLU A 86 4.73 -1.48 10.94
N LYS A 87 5.54 -0.96 11.85
CA LYS A 87 5.17 0.19 12.65
C LYS A 87 4.97 1.42 11.77
N HIS A 88 5.89 1.65 10.85
CA HIS A 88 5.81 2.78 9.92
C HIS A 88 4.56 2.67 9.03
N ALA A 89 4.28 1.48 8.53
CA ALA A 89 3.07 1.21 7.74
C ALA A 89 1.80 1.54 8.53
N GLY A 90 1.75 1.15 9.80
CA GLY A 90 0.63 1.47 10.69
C GLY A 90 0.42 2.97 10.85
N GLU A 91 1.50 3.73 11.00
CA GLU A 91 1.45 5.19 11.10
C GLU A 91 0.91 5.81 9.81
N ILE A 92 1.38 5.33 8.66
CA ILE A 92 0.91 5.82 7.36
C ILE A 92 -0.57 5.52 7.15
N ARG A 93 -1.03 4.33 7.53
CA ARG A 93 -2.46 3.97 7.45
C ARG A 93 -3.31 4.92 8.29
N GLY A 94 -2.82 5.28 9.47
CA GLY A 94 -3.49 6.27 10.32
C GLY A 94 -3.57 7.65 9.66
N GLU A 95 -2.50 8.07 8.98
CA GLU A 95 -2.50 9.33 8.23
C GLU A 95 -3.51 9.30 7.10
N ILE A 96 -3.61 8.19 6.38
CA ILE A 96 -4.57 8.01 5.29
C ILE A 96 -6.00 8.15 5.81
N GLU A 97 -6.31 7.43 6.90
CA GLU A 97 -7.64 7.51 7.51
C GLU A 97 -8.01 8.93 7.93
N GLN A 98 -7.09 9.61 8.62
CA GLN A 98 -7.33 11.00 9.03
C GLN A 98 -7.51 11.92 7.84
N SER A 99 -6.68 11.77 6.81
CA SER A 99 -6.75 12.64 5.64
C SER A 99 -8.06 12.48 4.88
N ILE A 100 -8.57 11.25 4.77
CA ILE A 100 -9.81 10.97 4.04
C ILE A 100 -11.04 11.25 4.91
N ASP A 101 -11.09 10.65 6.11
CA ASP A 101 -12.31 10.64 6.92
C ASP A 101 -12.54 11.94 7.67
N THR A 102 -11.49 12.56 8.20
CA THR A 102 -11.59 13.72 9.07
C THR A 102 -11.33 15.03 8.33
N LYS A 103 -10.22 15.11 7.62
CA LYS A 103 -9.78 16.35 6.96
C LYS A 103 -10.24 16.49 5.53
N LYS A 104 -10.64 15.39 4.91
CA LYS A 104 -10.98 15.31 3.47
C LYS A 104 -9.89 15.91 2.58
N ASP A 105 -8.65 15.76 2.99
CA ASP A 105 -7.48 16.21 2.24
C ASP A 105 -6.99 15.06 1.38
N TYR A 106 -7.55 14.97 0.18
CA TYR A 106 -7.28 13.85 -0.72
C TYR A 106 -5.88 13.89 -1.32
N ALA A 107 -5.30 15.08 -1.46
CA ALA A 107 -3.92 15.21 -1.94
C ALA A 107 -2.93 14.64 -0.91
N ALA A 108 -3.12 14.95 0.37
CA ALA A 108 -2.32 14.37 1.44
C ALA A 108 -2.50 12.86 1.54
N ALA A 109 -3.73 12.38 1.36
CA ALA A 109 -4.01 10.94 1.35
C ALA A 109 -3.32 10.25 0.18
N ALA A 110 -3.30 10.85 -1.01
CA ALA A 110 -2.61 10.31 -2.16
C ALA A 110 -1.11 10.18 -1.93
N ASP A 111 -0.48 11.19 -1.32
CA ASP A 111 0.94 11.13 -0.94
C ASP A 111 1.21 10.00 0.05
N ALA A 112 0.35 9.86 1.06
CA ALA A 112 0.49 8.80 2.06
C ALA A 112 0.33 7.42 1.43
N VAL A 113 -0.60 7.26 0.48
CA VAL A 113 -0.77 6.00 -0.26
C VAL A 113 0.50 5.64 -1.02
N ARG A 114 1.14 6.59 -1.69
CA ARG A 114 2.40 6.34 -2.40
C ARG A 114 3.49 5.88 -1.45
N ARG A 115 3.58 6.50 -0.27
CA ARG A 115 4.55 6.08 0.76
C ARG A 115 4.24 4.67 1.28
N LEU A 116 2.97 4.36 1.48
CA LEU A 116 2.57 3.03 1.93
C LEU A 116 2.90 1.95 0.90
N MET A 117 2.69 2.23 -0.38
CA MET A 117 3.05 1.30 -1.46
C MET A 117 4.54 0.97 -1.44
N PHE A 118 5.38 1.97 -1.20
CA PHE A 118 6.82 1.75 -1.08
C PHE A 118 7.15 0.86 0.13
N VAL A 119 6.53 1.14 1.28
CA VAL A 119 6.75 0.36 2.49
C VAL A 119 6.32 -1.10 2.28
N GLU A 120 5.17 -1.34 1.68
CA GLU A 120 4.71 -2.70 1.38
C GLU A 120 5.64 -3.44 0.43
N LYS A 121 6.20 -2.74 -0.54
CA LYS A 121 7.18 -3.31 -1.45
C LYS A 121 8.44 -3.75 -0.70
N LEU A 122 8.92 -2.93 0.24
CA LEU A 122 10.05 -3.29 1.09
C LEU A 122 9.75 -4.49 1.98
N GLU A 123 8.54 -4.56 2.53
CA GLU A 123 8.11 -5.71 3.34
C GLU A 123 8.22 -7.00 2.51
N HIS A 124 7.76 -6.98 1.26
CA HIS A 124 7.89 -8.11 0.35
C HIS A 124 9.35 -8.47 0.06
N GLU A 125 10.20 -7.47 -0.14
CA GLU A 125 11.63 -7.70 -0.34
C GLU A 125 12.27 -8.38 0.86
N ILE A 126 11.88 -8.01 2.07
CA ILE A 126 12.36 -8.65 3.31
C ILE A 126 11.83 -10.08 3.42
N GLU A 127 10.56 -10.32 3.11
CA GLU A 127 9.98 -11.67 3.10
C GLU A 127 10.73 -12.57 2.11
N ASP A 128 11.02 -12.07 0.92
CA ASP A 128 11.80 -12.79 -0.09
C ASP A 128 13.21 -13.09 0.42
N ALA A 129 13.82 -12.15 1.13
CA ALA A 129 15.15 -12.35 1.71
C ALA A 129 15.13 -13.45 2.77
N PHE A 130 14.10 -13.50 3.61
CA PHE A 130 13.94 -14.59 4.60
C PHE A 130 13.81 -15.94 3.90
N GLU A 131 12.98 -16.04 2.88
CA GLU A 131 12.79 -17.27 2.12
C GLU A 131 14.10 -17.74 1.47
N ALA A 132 14.84 -16.80 0.89
CA ALA A 132 16.13 -17.10 0.26
C ALA A 132 17.14 -17.64 1.29
N LEU A 133 17.16 -17.07 2.49
CA LEU A 133 18.06 -17.52 3.55
C LEU A 133 17.64 -18.88 4.12
N GLU A 134 16.35 -19.14 4.25
CA GLU A 134 15.85 -20.43 4.70
C GLU A 134 16.18 -21.55 3.69
N SER A 135 16.10 -21.26 2.41
CA SER A 135 16.39 -22.26 1.38
C SER A 135 17.87 -22.60 1.25
N GLN A 136 18.76 -21.78 1.82
CA GLN A 136 20.22 -22.05 1.84
C GLN A 136 20.64 -22.97 2.98
N ASN A 137 19.75 -23.22 3.91
CA ASN A 137 20.00 -24.15 5.00
C ASN A 137 19.45 -25.54 4.63
#